data_8c617a59514383db7fdbc7d843d7aa54
#
_entry.id   8c617a59514383db7fdbc7d843d7aa54
#
_cell.length_a   1.000
_cell.length_b   1.000
_cell.length_c   1.000
_cell.angle_alpha   90.00
_cell.angle_beta   90.00
_cell.angle_gamma   90.00
#
_symmetry.space_group_name_H-M   'P 1'
#
loop_
_entity.id
_entity.type
_entity.pdbx_description
1 polymer ?
#
loop_
_entity_poly.entity_id
_entity_poly.type
_entity_poly.pdbx_seq_one_letter_code
_entity_poly.pdbx_strand_id
1 'polypeptide(L)'
;MPSIPSSTNRTSLKTPTMSLSHTMNFSIPDDLKQYLADLDKFIDEKITPLQHKDDNNRFFDHRREHARTDWDNGGLPRKEWEELLAESRRLADEAGFYRLSLPKQYGGQNSADGRGSNLWMAVIREHLAAKGLGLFNDLQTEHSMVGNFPDVIMLMNFGNEQQKKEFIPLRLQGKFRMTFGLTEPGHGSDATHMATKGRPETRDGVKGWVLNGYKRWQTGMHHATHCSVFARTSGKDGEIKGISCFVVPVETPGLKAESYEWYVVGPIALDTVC
;
A
#
# COMPACT_ATOMS: atom_id res chain seq x y z
N MET A 1 70.34 9.24 8.45
CA MET A 1 69.17 8.72 9.16
C MET A 1 68.72 9.77 10.17
N PRO A 2 67.62 10.45 9.99
CA PRO A 2 67.09 11.35 11.02
C PRO A 2 66.06 10.61 11.89
N SER A 3 66.15 10.84 13.17
CA SER A 3 65.42 10.28 14.28
C SER A 3 63.95 10.73 14.29
N ILE A 4 63.03 9.79 14.54
CA ILE A 4 61.62 9.97 14.74
C ILE A 4 61.35 10.45 16.18
N PRO A 5 60.61 11.52 16.42
CA PRO A 5 60.22 11.89 17.78
C PRO A 5 58.99 11.08 18.22
N SER A 6 59.10 10.42 19.37
CA SER A 6 58.01 9.84 20.12
C SER A 6 57.24 10.94 20.87
N SER A 7 55.95 11.13 20.60
CA SER A 7 55.07 11.76 21.54
C SER A 7 53.69 11.09 21.46
N THR A 8 53.47 10.20 22.40
CA THR A 8 52.19 9.63 22.75
C THR A 8 51.39 10.62 23.61
N ASN A 9 50.46 11.35 22.99
CA ASN A 9 49.35 11.92 23.71
C ASN A 9 48.09 11.16 23.32
N ARG A 10 47.84 10.05 23.99
CA ARG A 10 46.50 9.39 23.99
C ARG A 10 45.59 10.18 24.91
N THR A 11 44.83 11.13 24.39
CA THR A 11 43.63 11.61 25.00
C THR A 11 42.63 10.45 25.12
N SER A 12 42.41 9.98 26.35
CA SER A 12 41.39 8.97 26.62
C SER A 12 40.04 9.55 26.26
N LEU A 13 39.46 9.12 25.16
CA LEU A 13 38.05 9.30 24.87
C LEU A 13 37.27 8.57 25.97
N LYS A 14 36.75 9.33 26.94
CA LYS A 14 35.74 8.82 27.88
C LYS A 14 34.54 8.41 27.05
N THR A 15 34.37 7.11 26.83
CA THR A 15 33.13 6.53 26.33
C THR A 15 32.02 6.96 27.28
N PRO A 16 30.96 7.63 26.81
CA PRO A 16 29.84 7.93 27.69
C PRO A 16 29.26 6.59 28.11
N THR A 17 29.28 6.29 29.39
CA THR A 17 28.55 5.20 30.00
C THR A 17 27.06 5.52 29.81
N MET A 18 26.45 5.00 28.78
CA MET A 18 24.99 5.00 28.68
C MET A 18 24.46 4.17 29.85
N SER A 19 23.85 4.87 30.79
CA SER A 19 23.09 4.23 31.87
C SER A 19 21.96 3.40 31.21
N LEU A 20 22.03 2.08 31.30
CA LEU A 20 21.02 1.13 30.89
C LEU A 20 19.78 1.12 31.81
N SER A 21 19.42 2.25 32.40
CA SER A 21 18.23 2.39 33.24
C SER A 21 16.97 2.78 32.44
N HIS A 22 16.96 2.63 31.12
CA HIS A 22 15.75 2.79 30.33
C HIS A 22 15.03 1.44 30.31
N THR A 23 14.17 1.22 31.28
CA THR A 23 13.13 0.18 31.18
C THR A 23 12.33 0.43 29.91
N MET A 24 12.27 -0.56 29.02
CA MET A 24 11.40 -0.45 27.84
C MET A 24 9.97 -0.22 28.32
N ASN A 25 9.39 0.92 27.95
CA ASN A 25 8.01 1.23 28.28
C ASN A 25 7.12 0.81 27.10
N PHE A 26 6.30 -0.22 27.30
CA PHE A 26 5.32 -0.71 26.34
C PHE A 26 3.92 -0.13 26.58
N SER A 27 3.78 0.88 27.42
CA SER A 27 2.49 1.52 27.62
C SER A 27 2.04 2.26 26.36
N ILE A 28 0.78 2.08 26.00
CA ILE A 28 0.15 2.81 24.90
C ILE A 28 0.03 4.28 25.32
N PRO A 29 0.48 5.26 24.49
CA PRO A 29 0.32 6.69 24.77
C PRO A 29 -1.15 7.08 25.00
N ASP A 30 -1.40 8.07 25.84
CA ASP A 30 -2.78 8.41 26.20
C ASP A 30 -3.59 8.99 25.04
N ASP A 31 -2.97 9.69 24.12
CA ASP A 31 -3.60 10.18 22.90
C ASP A 31 -3.98 9.04 21.95
N LEU A 32 -3.19 7.96 21.91
CA LEU A 32 -3.55 6.75 21.15
C LEU A 32 -4.67 5.97 21.84
N LYS A 33 -4.68 5.88 23.19
CA LYS A 33 -5.81 5.28 23.93
C LYS A 33 -7.11 6.03 23.65
N GLN A 34 -7.06 7.37 23.65
CA GLN A 34 -8.24 8.17 23.32
C GLN A 34 -8.71 7.93 21.89
N TYR A 35 -7.76 7.89 20.94
CA TYR A 35 -8.08 7.57 19.54
C TYR A 35 -8.77 6.21 19.39
N LEU A 36 -8.28 5.18 20.10
CA LEU A 36 -8.89 3.84 20.07
C LEU A 36 -10.30 3.84 20.66
N ALA A 37 -10.54 4.59 21.73
CA ALA A 37 -11.86 4.72 22.33
C ALA A 37 -12.84 5.44 21.38
N ASP A 38 -12.40 6.51 20.70
CA ASP A 38 -13.19 7.22 19.69
C ASP A 38 -13.48 6.34 18.47
N LEU A 39 -12.50 5.53 18.05
CA LEU A 39 -12.65 4.56 16.96
C LEU A 39 -13.67 3.46 17.34
N ASP A 40 -13.63 2.94 18.55
CA ASP A 40 -14.60 1.96 19.04
C ASP A 40 -16.01 2.52 19.01
N LYS A 41 -16.20 3.71 19.53
CA LYS A 41 -17.50 4.40 19.49
C LYS A 41 -18.00 4.58 18.06
N PHE A 42 -17.15 4.99 17.15
CA PHE A 42 -17.49 5.11 15.72
C PHE A 42 -17.91 3.77 15.12
N ILE A 43 -17.17 2.69 15.43
CA ILE A 43 -17.50 1.34 14.97
C ILE A 43 -18.89 0.94 15.46
N ASP A 44 -19.17 1.11 16.75
CA ASP A 44 -20.43 0.69 17.37
C ASP A 44 -21.62 1.50 16.84
N GLU A 45 -21.44 2.80 16.61
CA GLU A 45 -22.51 3.70 16.17
C GLU A 45 -22.77 3.70 14.65
N LYS A 46 -21.76 3.41 13.83
CA LYS A 46 -21.85 3.58 12.36
C LYS A 46 -21.55 2.30 11.58
N ILE A 47 -20.53 1.54 11.96
CA ILE A 47 -20.07 0.42 11.17
C ILE A 47 -20.81 -0.88 11.53
N THR A 48 -21.00 -1.13 12.82
CA THR A 48 -21.76 -2.31 13.27
C THR A 48 -23.20 -2.30 12.77
N PRO A 49 -23.95 -1.19 12.83
CA PRO A 49 -25.27 -1.12 12.21
C PRO A 49 -25.26 -1.33 10.70
N LEU A 50 -24.25 -0.80 9.98
CA LEU A 50 -24.11 -1.01 8.55
C LEU A 50 -23.83 -2.49 8.22
N GLN A 51 -23.01 -3.16 9.02
CA GLN A 51 -22.76 -4.60 8.86
C GLN A 51 -24.02 -5.44 9.10
N HIS A 52 -24.85 -5.06 10.06
CA HIS A 52 -26.07 -5.80 10.39
C HIS A 52 -27.28 -5.44 9.52
N LYS A 53 -27.15 -4.40 8.69
CA LYS A 53 -28.21 -3.98 7.78
C LYS A 53 -28.45 -5.05 6.72
N ASP A 54 -29.72 -5.33 6.43
CA ASP A 54 -30.13 -6.35 5.45
C ASP A 54 -29.46 -7.71 5.77
N ASP A 55 -28.87 -8.40 4.79
CA ASP A 55 -28.14 -9.64 4.99
C ASP A 55 -26.59 -9.43 4.85
N ASN A 56 -26.07 -8.26 5.24
CA ASN A 56 -24.64 -7.97 5.08
C ASN A 56 -23.74 -8.86 5.94
N ASN A 57 -24.24 -9.43 7.03
CA ASN A 57 -23.51 -10.43 7.81
C ASN A 57 -23.10 -11.65 6.99
N ARG A 58 -23.76 -11.93 5.85
CA ARG A 58 -23.37 -13.01 4.93
C ARG A 58 -21.95 -12.91 4.45
N PHE A 59 -21.40 -11.70 4.34
CA PHE A 59 -20.03 -11.47 3.90
C PHE A 59 -18.98 -11.91 4.93
N PHE A 60 -19.37 -12.13 6.18
CA PHE A 60 -18.49 -12.54 7.27
C PHE A 60 -18.75 -13.98 7.74
N ASP A 61 -19.67 -14.69 7.10
CA ASP A 61 -19.95 -16.09 7.37
C ASP A 61 -19.10 -16.99 6.45
N HIS A 62 -18.08 -17.67 7.01
CA HIS A 62 -17.17 -18.55 6.27
C HIS A 62 -17.87 -19.73 5.56
N ARG A 63 -19.11 -20.03 5.92
CA ARG A 63 -19.94 -21.06 5.27
C ARG A 63 -20.60 -20.55 3.98
N ARG A 64 -20.52 -19.27 3.71
CA ARG A 64 -21.15 -18.59 2.55
C ARG A 64 -20.07 -18.03 1.63
N GLU A 65 -19.19 -18.91 1.14
CA GLU A 65 -18.02 -18.54 0.31
C GLU A 65 -18.37 -17.70 -0.92
N HIS A 66 -19.56 -17.94 -1.51
CA HIS A 66 -20.03 -17.17 -2.66
C HIS A 66 -20.53 -15.76 -2.31
N ALA A 67 -20.61 -15.39 -1.04
CA ALA A 67 -21.16 -14.10 -0.66
C ALA A 67 -20.31 -12.93 -1.17
N ARG A 68 -18.97 -13.05 -1.09
CA ARG A 68 -18.03 -12.01 -1.53
C ARG A 68 -17.60 -12.14 -2.99
N THR A 69 -17.58 -13.34 -3.52
CA THR A 69 -16.95 -13.66 -4.81
C THR A 69 -17.96 -14.29 -5.76
N ASP A 70 -17.97 -13.82 -6.98
CA ASP A 70 -18.81 -14.33 -8.06
C ASP A 70 -18.04 -15.37 -8.89
N TRP A 71 -18.04 -16.60 -8.38
CA TRP A 71 -17.32 -17.72 -8.99
C TRP A 71 -17.85 -18.07 -10.39
N ASP A 72 -19.13 -17.86 -10.64
CA ASP A 72 -19.75 -18.14 -11.92
C ASP A 72 -19.33 -17.15 -13.02
N ASN A 73 -18.86 -15.95 -12.60
CA ASN A 73 -18.41 -14.88 -13.50
C ASN A 73 -16.93 -14.55 -13.31
N GLY A 74 -16.07 -15.56 -13.27
CA GLY A 74 -14.62 -15.40 -13.29
C GLY A 74 -13.97 -15.08 -11.94
N GLY A 75 -14.66 -15.29 -10.82
CA GLY A 75 -14.09 -15.11 -9.49
C GLY A 75 -13.90 -13.64 -9.09
N LEU A 76 -14.65 -12.73 -9.71
CA LEU A 76 -14.61 -11.30 -9.36
C LEU A 76 -15.35 -11.02 -8.05
N PRO A 77 -14.97 -9.99 -7.30
CA PRO A 77 -15.76 -9.54 -6.14
C PRO A 77 -17.17 -9.18 -6.56
N ARG A 78 -18.15 -9.55 -5.74
CA ARG A 78 -19.54 -9.12 -5.94
C ARG A 78 -19.67 -7.62 -5.73
N LYS A 79 -20.51 -7.00 -6.55
CA LYS A 79 -20.76 -5.56 -6.53
C LYS A 79 -21.23 -5.07 -5.16
N GLU A 80 -22.13 -5.81 -4.52
CA GLU A 80 -22.68 -5.48 -3.21
C GLU A 80 -21.60 -5.48 -2.11
N TRP A 81 -20.61 -6.37 -2.22
CA TRP A 81 -19.47 -6.39 -1.33
C TRP A 81 -18.59 -5.15 -1.50
N GLU A 82 -18.26 -4.80 -2.74
CA GLU A 82 -17.46 -3.60 -3.06
C GLU A 82 -18.17 -2.31 -2.64
N GLU A 83 -19.50 -2.22 -2.83
CA GLU A 83 -20.32 -1.08 -2.40
C GLU A 83 -20.34 -0.95 -0.86
N LEU A 84 -20.45 -2.06 -0.14
CA LEU A 84 -20.42 -2.09 1.32
C LEU A 84 -19.06 -1.61 1.86
N LEU A 85 -17.98 -2.08 1.26
CA LEU A 85 -16.62 -1.62 1.60
C LEU A 85 -16.43 -0.12 1.29
N ALA A 86 -16.93 0.34 0.15
CA ALA A 86 -16.84 1.75 -0.22
C ALA A 86 -17.60 2.64 0.77
N GLU A 87 -18.79 2.23 1.19
CA GLU A 87 -19.58 2.98 2.18
C GLU A 87 -18.93 3.01 3.55
N SER A 88 -18.36 1.90 4.02
CA SER A 88 -17.63 1.89 5.30
C SER A 88 -16.42 2.84 5.29
N ARG A 89 -15.68 2.88 4.18
CA ARG A 89 -14.55 3.80 4.01
C ARG A 89 -14.99 5.25 3.92
N ARG A 90 -16.10 5.53 3.24
CA ARG A 90 -16.68 6.87 3.16
C ARG A 90 -17.04 7.40 4.54
N LEU A 91 -17.74 6.59 5.34
CA LEU A 91 -18.09 6.94 6.72
C LEU A 91 -16.85 7.17 7.59
N ALA A 92 -15.83 6.31 7.45
CA ALA A 92 -14.58 6.45 8.19
C ALA A 92 -13.79 7.70 7.76
N ASP A 93 -13.84 8.08 6.48
CA ASP A 93 -13.20 9.28 5.97
C ASP A 93 -13.89 10.54 6.49
N GLU A 94 -15.20 10.59 6.48
CA GLU A 94 -16.01 11.68 7.05
C GLU A 94 -15.77 11.85 8.56
N ALA A 95 -15.58 10.74 9.28
CA ALA A 95 -15.26 10.75 10.71
C ALA A 95 -13.78 11.02 11.02
N GLY A 96 -12.90 11.14 10.00
CA GLY A 96 -11.48 11.46 10.16
C GLY A 96 -10.57 10.27 10.49
N PHE A 97 -11.07 9.04 10.45
CA PHE A 97 -10.27 7.84 10.73
C PHE A 97 -9.51 7.33 9.49
N TYR A 98 -10.11 7.41 8.31
CA TYR A 98 -9.59 6.75 7.11
C TYR A 98 -8.19 7.25 6.70
N ARG A 99 -7.95 8.57 6.77
CA ARG A 99 -6.70 9.19 6.32
C ARG A 99 -5.64 9.38 7.40
N LEU A 100 -5.78 8.73 8.55
CA LEU A 100 -4.88 8.92 9.71
C LEU A 100 -3.40 8.96 9.34
N SER A 101 -2.93 8.01 8.51
CA SER A 101 -1.52 7.85 8.14
C SER A 101 -0.98 8.92 7.18
N LEU A 102 -1.85 9.73 6.59
CA LEU A 102 -1.45 10.76 5.64
C LEU A 102 -1.06 12.08 6.33
N PRO A 103 -0.22 12.91 5.70
CA PRO A 103 0.05 14.28 6.16
C PRO A 103 -1.21 15.14 6.16
N LYS A 104 -1.20 16.21 6.98
CA LYS A 104 -2.31 17.15 7.12
C LYS A 104 -2.80 17.76 5.81
N GLN A 105 -1.89 18.04 4.87
CA GLN A 105 -2.25 18.59 3.54
C GLN A 105 -3.17 17.67 2.72
N TYR A 106 -3.24 16.39 3.03
CA TYR A 106 -4.13 15.41 2.40
C TYR A 106 -5.27 14.97 3.32
N GLY A 107 -5.54 15.73 4.37
CA GLY A 107 -6.61 15.43 5.34
C GLY A 107 -6.25 14.39 6.39
N GLY A 108 -4.97 14.04 6.50
CA GLY A 108 -4.49 13.07 7.49
C GLY A 108 -4.06 13.70 8.80
N GLN A 109 -3.56 12.88 9.69
CA GLN A 109 -3.14 13.28 11.05
C GLN A 109 -1.68 12.91 11.33
N ASN A 110 -0.94 12.40 10.33
CA ASN A 110 0.47 12.05 10.51
C ASN A 110 1.28 13.29 10.88
N SER A 111 2.05 13.20 11.96
CA SER A 111 2.80 14.30 12.53
C SER A 111 4.13 13.85 13.16
N ALA A 112 5.02 14.80 13.38
CA ALA A 112 6.37 14.53 13.91
C ALA A 112 6.40 13.97 15.34
N ASP A 113 5.32 14.14 16.11
CA ASP A 113 5.14 13.56 17.45
C ASP A 113 4.78 12.06 17.42
N GLY A 114 4.67 11.47 16.24
CA GLY A 114 4.42 10.05 16.05
C GLY A 114 2.97 9.66 15.80
N ARG A 115 2.03 10.61 15.84
CA ARG A 115 0.63 10.35 15.50
C ARG A 115 0.50 9.88 14.05
N GLY A 116 -0.26 8.81 13.82
CA GLY A 116 -0.40 8.20 12.49
C GLY A 116 0.86 7.51 11.95
N SER A 117 1.87 7.29 12.80
CA SER A 117 3.09 6.53 12.46
C SER A 117 2.81 5.04 12.26
N ASN A 118 3.83 4.31 11.79
CA ASN A 118 3.76 2.86 11.69
C ASN A 118 3.50 2.17 13.03
N LEU A 119 3.99 2.74 14.14
CA LEU A 119 3.69 2.22 15.49
C LEU A 119 2.20 2.37 15.81
N TRP A 120 1.63 3.53 15.55
CA TRP A 120 0.20 3.76 15.70
C TRP A 120 -0.60 2.79 14.86
N MET A 121 -0.24 2.63 13.59
CA MET A 121 -0.91 1.69 12.69
C MET A 121 -0.82 0.24 13.19
N ALA A 122 0.31 -0.17 13.75
CA ALA A 122 0.46 -1.52 14.32
C ALA A 122 -0.51 -1.75 15.49
N VAL A 123 -0.56 -0.82 16.44
CA VAL A 123 -1.46 -0.90 17.61
C VAL A 123 -2.93 -0.86 17.19
N ILE A 124 -3.29 0.00 16.24
CA ILE A 124 -4.67 0.09 15.72
C ILE A 124 -5.07 -1.22 15.02
N ARG A 125 -4.17 -1.81 14.23
CA ARG A 125 -4.42 -3.10 13.56
C ARG A 125 -4.60 -4.24 14.56
N GLU A 126 -3.77 -4.30 15.59
CA GLU A 126 -3.94 -5.25 16.69
C GLU A 126 -5.28 -5.07 17.39
N HIS A 127 -5.64 -3.82 17.75
CA HIS A 127 -6.90 -3.48 18.38
C HIS A 127 -8.12 -3.91 17.55
N LEU A 128 -8.12 -3.61 16.26
CA LEU A 128 -9.18 -4.02 15.34
C LEU A 128 -9.23 -5.55 15.17
N ALA A 129 -8.07 -6.21 15.12
CA ALA A 129 -8.00 -7.67 15.01
C ALA A 129 -8.55 -8.37 16.26
N ALA A 130 -8.33 -7.80 17.44
CA ALA A 130 -8.87 -8.31 18.70
C ALA A 130 -10.42 -8.29 18.76
N LYS A 131 -11.07 -7.41 17.98
CA LYS A 131 -12.54 -7.38 17.84
C LYS A 131 -13.10 -8.52 16.96
N GLY A 132 -12.23 -9.25 16.29
CA GLY A 132 -12.62 -10.34 15.38
C GLY A 132 -12.90 -9.86 13.95
N LEU A 133 -13.51 -10.76 13.16
CA LEU A 133 -13.82 -10.49 11.76
C LEU A 133 -15.08 -9.64 11.63
N GLY A 134 -15.00 -8.54 10.92
CA GLY A 134 -16.10 -7.64 10.69
C GLY A 134 -15.78 -6.60 9.62
N LEU A 135 -16.77 -5.78 9.28
CA LEU A 135 -16.63 -4.71 8.29
C LEU A 135 -15.58 -3.65 8.70
N PHE A 136 -15.32 -3.53 10.00
CA PHE A 136 -14.29 -2.67 10.57
C PHE A 136 -12.87 -3.23 10.40
N ASN A 137 -12.74 -4.52 10.13
CA ASN A 137 -11.45 -5.20 10.02
C ASN A 137 -11.45 -6.17 8.84
N ASP A 138 -11.31 -5.64 7.62
CA ASP A 138 -11.13 -6.48 6.45
C ASP A 138 -9.68 -6.94 6.37
N LEU A 139 -9.45 -8.20 6.73
CA LEU A 139 -8.12 -8.81 6.74
C LEU A 139 -7.53 -9.04 5.34
N GLN A 140 -8.32 -8.91 4.29
CA GLN A 140 -7.88 -9.17 2.91
C GLN A 140 -7.31 -7.94 2.24
N THR A 141 -7.57 -6.74 2.77
CA THR A 141 -7.08 -5.51 2.16
C THR A 141 -6.40 -4.62 3.19
N GLU A 142 -5.31 -3.98 2.78
CA GLU A 142 -4.65 -2.92 3.55
C GLU A 142 -5.52 -1.66 3.70
N HIS A 143 -6.76 -1.72 3.22
CA HIS A 143 -7.70 -0.62 3.09
C HIS A 143 -8.90 -0.76 4.03
N SER A 144 -8.65 -1.13 5.29
CA SER A 144 -9.70 -1.06 6.31
C SER A 144 -10.14 0.39 6.57
N MET A 145 -11.02 0.60 7.55
CA MET A 145 -11.50 1.92 7.96
C MET A 145 -10.37 2.89 8.34
N VAL A 146 -9.26 2.39 8.86
CA VAL A 146 -8.03 3.16 9.04
C VAL A 146 -7.10 2.81 7.90
N GLY A 147 -7.11 3.62 6.86
CA GLY A 147 -6.43 3.32 5.61
C GLY A 147 -4.91 3.40 5.71
N ASN A 148 -4.27 2.52 4.97
CA ASN A 148 -2.88 2.64 4.60
C ASN A 148 -2.79 3.09 3.13
N PHE A 149 -1.94 4.06 2.83
CA PHE A 149 -1.84 4.69 1.51
C PHE A 149 -0.43 4.59 0.95
N PRO A 150 0.11 3.38 0.71
CA PRO A 150 1.48 3.22 0.19
C PRO A 150 1.65 3.87 -1.18
N ASP A 151 0.62 3.83 -2.02
CA ASP A 151 0.56 4.48 -3.33
C ASP A 151 0.66 6.01 -3.24
N VAL A 152 -0.04 6.63 -2.31
CA VAL A 152 0.06 8.09 -2.06
C VAL A 152 1.45 8.45 -1.55
N ILE A 153 1.98 7.68 -0.60
CA ILE A 153 3.32 7.92 -0.03
C ILE A 153 4.40 7.76 -1.12
N MET A 154 4.26 6.78 -2.00
CA MET A 154 5.17 6.59 -3.13
C MET A 154 5.10 7.77 -4.11
N LEU A 155 3.91 8.22 -4.48
CA LEU A 155 3.72 9.40 -5.35
C LEU A 155 4.27 10.68 -4.70
N MET A 156 4.07 10.88 -3.40
CA MET A 156 4.62 12.03 -2.67
C MET A 156 6.14 12.11 -2.74
N ASN A 157 6.81 10.96 -2.59
CA ASN A 157 8.26 10.91 -2.51
C ASN A 157 8.96 10.82 -3.87
N PHE A 158 8.33 10.19 -4.86
CA PHE A 158 8.98 9.84 -6.13
C PHE A 158 8.23 10.36 -7.35
N GLY A 159 6.96 10.73 -7.23
CA GLY A 159 6.18 11.30 -8.32
C GLY A 159 6.67 12.72 -8.71
N ASN A 160 6.57 13.06 -9.98
CA ASN A 160 6.72 14.44 -10.41
C ASN A 160 5.49 15.28 -10.00
N GLU A 161 5.60 16.61 -10.12
CA GLU A 161 4.53 17.52 -9.68
C GLU A 161 3.20 17.32 -10.44
N GLN A 162 3.26 16.94 -11.71
CA GLN A 162 2.07 16.62 -12.49
C GLN A 162 1.40 15.36 -11.96
N GLN A 163 2.15 14.29 -11.73
CA GLN A 163 1.63 13.03 -11.17
C GLN A 163 1.02 13.21 -9.78
N LYS A 164 1.68 13.98 -8.91
CA LYS A 164 1.15 14.31 -7.58
C LYS A 164 -0.18 15.05 -7.67
N LYS A 165 -0.24 16.07 -8.53
CA LYS A 165 -1.43 16.91 -8.72
C LYS A 165 -2.61 16.13 -9.32
N GLU A 166 -2.32 15.19 -10.20
CA GLU A 166 -3.32 14.40 -10.91
C GLU A 166 -3.79 13.21 -10.06
N PHE A 167 -2.88 12.34 -9.61
CA PHE A 167 -3.25 11.05 -9.05
C PHE A 167 -3.62 11.08 -7.57
N ILE A 168 -2.96 11.93 -6.75
CA ILE A 168 -3.25 11.93 -5.31
C ILE A 168 -4.71 12.35 -5.02
N PRO A 169 -5.26 13.42 -5.59
CA PRO A 169 -6.67 13.77 -5.37
C PRO A 169 -7.64 12.67 -5.85
N LEU A 170 -7.35 12.06 -7.00
CA LEU A 170 -8.18 10.97 -7.52
C LEU A 170 -8.13 9.73 -6.62
N ARG A 171 -6.96 9.44 -6.04
CA ARG A 171 -6.80 8.34 -5.07
C ARG A 171 -7.62 8.57 -3.81
N LEU A 172 -7.59 9.77 -3.27
CA LEU A 172 -8.36 10.13 -2.08
C LEU A 172 -9.88 10.14 -2.32
N GLN A 173 -10.30 10.33 -3.57
CA GLN A 173 -11.70 10.19 -4.00
C GLN A 173 -12.10 8.75 -4.36
N GLY A 174 -11.18 7.78 -4.27
CA GLY A 174 -11.42 6.39 -4.67
C GLY A 174 -11.50 6.16 -6.19
N LYS A 175 -11.19 7.18 -7.01
CA LYS A 175 -11.24 7.14 -8.49
C LYS A 175 -9.94 6.63 -9.12
N PHE A 176 -8.83 6.68 -8.40
CA PHE A 176 -7.55 6.11 -8.79
C PHE A 176 -7.27 4.91 -7.87
N ARG A 177 -7.09 3.75 -8.46
CA ARG A 177 -6.75 2.50 -7.77
C ARG A 177 -5.55 1.89 -8.47
N MET A 178 -4.45 1.76 -7.75
CA MET A 178 -3.19 1.28 -8.29
C MET A 178 -2.84 -0.08 -7.70
N THR A 179 -2.60 -1.05 -8.56
CA THR A 179 -2.02 -2.34 -8.18
C THR A 179 -0.51 -2.33 -8.30
N PHE A 180 0.18 -3.26 -7.64
CA PHE A 180 1.64 -3.26 -7.49
C PHE A 180 2.28 -4.35 -8.36
N GLY A 181 2.80 -3.96 -9.53
CA GLY A 181 3.36 -4.85 -10.54
C GLY A 181 4.88 -5.02 -10.43
N LEU A 182 5.37 -5.69 -9.38
CA LEU A 182 6.79 -5.96 -9.17
C LEU A 182 7.15 -7.42 -9.44
N THR A 183 6.45 -8.35 -8.81
CA THR A 183 6.76 -9.78 -8.82
C THR A 183 6.64 -10.39 -10.21
N GLU A 184 7.56 -11.29 -10.55
CA GLU A 184 7.60 -12.03 -11.81
C GLU A 184 7.59 -13.54 -11.56
N PRO A 185 7.29 -14.38 -12.57
CA PRO A 185 7.29 -15.82 -12.40
C PRO A 185 8.61 -16.41 -11.88
N GLY A 186 9.73 -15.83 -12.27
CA GLY A 186 11.07 -16.28 -11.87
C GLY A 186 11.61 -15.64 -10.60
N HIS A 187 11.07 -14.47 -10.19
CA HIS A 187 11.67 -13.65 -9.13
C HIS A 187 10.61 -12.98 -8.25
N GLY A 188 10.64 -13.28 -6.96
CA GLY A 188 9.80 -12.70 -5.92
C GLY A 188 10.59 -11.75 -5.03
N SER A 189 11.17 -12.27 -3.95
CA SER A 189 11.91 -11.48 -2.96
C SER A 189 13.12 -10.76 -3.53
N ASP A 190 13.83 -11.37 -4.45
CA ASP A 190 14.91 -10.71 -5.19
C ASP A 190 14.39 -10.07 -6.48
N ALA A 191 13.85 -8.87 -6.36
CA ALA A 191 13.36 -8.09 -7.49
C ALA A 191 14.49 -7.52 -8.38
N THR A 192 15.76 -7.64 -7.98
CA THR A 192 16.89 -7.12 -8.76
C THR A 192 17.15 -7.94 -10.04
N HIS A 193 16.65 -9.16 -10.10
CA HIS A 193 16.72 -10.04 -11.28
C HIS A 193 15.50 -9.97 -12.21
N MET A 194 14.71 -8.88 -12.14
CA MET A 194 13.50 -8.76 -12.98
C MET A 194 13.82 -8.84 -14.47
N ALA A 195 13.01 -9.61 -15.19
CA ALA A 195 13.10 -9.78 -16.63
C ALA A 195 12.35 -8.69 -17.41
N THR A 196 11.33 -8.06 -16.80
CA THR A 196 10.59 -6.95 -17.42
C THR A 196 11.52 -5.80 -17.74
N LYS A 197 11.49 -5.32 -18.99
CA LYS A 197 12.35 -4.25 -19.49
C LYS A 197 11.52 -3.06 -19.98
N GLY A 198 12.06 -1.86 -19.75
CA GLY A 198 11.57 -0.60 -20.30
C GLY A 198 12.64 0.00 -21.21
N ARG A 199 12.26 0.38 -22.44
CA ARG A 199 13.14 1.10 -23.36
C ARG A 199 12.44 2.37 -23.86
N PRO A 200 13.17 3.49 -23.99
CA PRO A 200 12.59 4.69 -24.60
C PRO A 200 12.30 4.46 -26.07
N GLU A 201 11.17 5.01 -26.52
CA GLU A 201 10.78 4.95 -27.92
C GLU A 201 10.04 6.23 -28.33
N THR A 202 10.11 6.58 -29.60
CA THR A 202 9.30 7.65 -30.18
C THR A 202 8.42 7.04 -31.25
N ARG A 203 7.09 7.13 -31.08
CA ARG A 203 6.08 6.72 -32.09
C ARG A 203 5.25 7.92 -32.49
N ASP A 204 5.11 8.16 -33.77
CA ASP A 204 4.32 9.28 -34.32
C ASP A 204 4.66 10.65 -33.71
N GLY A 205 5.95 10.86 -33.41
CA GLY A 205 6.44 12.07 -32.79
C GLY A 205 6.26 12.17 -31.27
N VAL A 206 5.58 11.21 -30.65
CA VAL A 206 5.38 11.15 -29.19
C VAL A 206 6.50 10.33 -28.56
N LYS A 207 7.21 10.93 -27.62
CA LYS A 207 8.23 10.25 -26.80
C LYS A 207 7.57 9.50 -25.67
N GLY A 208 7.93 8.23 -25.50
CA GLY A 208 7.41 7.38 -24.44
C GLY A 208 8.35 6.23 -24.13
N TRP A 209 7.81 5.22 -23.45
CA TRP A 209 8.51 4.00 -23.08
C TRP A 209 7.75 2.77 -23.58
N VAL A 210 8.46 1.82 -24.13
CA VAL A 210 7.92 0.48 -24.40
C VAL A 210 8.30 -0.41 -23.23
N LEU A 211 7.28 -0.98 -22.58
CA LEU A 211 7.44 -1.97 -21.52
C LEU A 211 7.17 -3.36 -22.12
N ASN A 212 8.08 -4.29 -21.87
CA ASN A 212 7.93 -5.67 -22.29
C ASN A 212 8.29 -6.60 -21.13
N GLY A 213 7.40 -7.49 -20.77
CA GLY A 213 7.58 -8.42 -19.66
C GLY A 213 6.30 -9.01 -19.13
N TYR A 214 6.40 -9.67 -18.00
CA TYR A 214 5.35 -10.45 -17.40
C TYR A 214 5.36 -10.30 -15.88
N LYS A 215 4.25 -9.86 -15.28
CA LYS A 215 4.10 -9.70 -13.84
C LYS A 215 3.12 -10.72 -13.29
N ARG A 216 3.30 -11.12 -12.02
CA ARG A 216 2.50 -12.15 -11.37
C ARG A 216 2.04 -11.68 -9.99
N TRP A 217 0.89 -12.13 -9.55
CA TRP A 217 0.35 -11.90 -8.22
C TRP A 217 -0.03 -10.43 -7.94
N GLN A 218 -0.67 -9.75 -8.90
CA GLN A 218 -1.12 -8.36 -8.74
C GLN A 218 -2.45 -8.29 -8.02
N THR A 219 -2.41 -8.26 -6.68
CA THR A 219 -3.61 -8.12 -5.85
C THR A 219 -4.42 -6.88 -6.25
N GLY A 220 -5.72 -7.07 -6.44
CA GLY A 220 -6.64 -5.99 -6.78
C GLY A 220 -6.65 -5.57 -8.24
N MET A 221 -6.00 -6.31 -9.15
CA MET A 221 -5.97 -5.98 -10.59
C MET A 221 -7.37 -5.89 -11.22
N HIS A 222 -8.32 -6.69 -10.73
CA HIS A 222 -9.70 -6.75 -11.23
C HIS A 222 -10.48 -5.43 -11.11
N HIS A 223 -10.07 -4.53 -10.23
CA HIS A 223 -10.69 -3.22 -10.05
C HIS A 223 -9.68 -2.06 -10.13
N ALA A 224 -8.45 -2.35 -10.51
CA ALA A 224 -7.43 -1.33 -10.67
C ALA A 224 -7.73 -0.43 -11.88
N THR A 225 -7.42 0.85 -11.75
CA THR A 225 -7.39 1.79 -12.88
C THR A 225 -5.98 1.91 -13.46
N HIS A 226 -4.98 1.64 -12.63
CA HIS A 226 -3.57 1.72 -12.99
C HIS A 226 -2.77 0.57 -12.35
N CYS A 227 -1.66 0.21 -13.00
CA CYS A 227 -0.66 -0.69 -12.46
C CYS A 227 0.67 0.05 -12.31
N SER A 228 1.30 -0.04 -11.14
CA SER A 228 2.69 0.38 -10.96
C SER A 228 3.61 -0.72 -11.48
N VAL A 229 4.11 -0.57 -12.70
CA VAL A 229 4.94 -1.57 -13.35
C VAL A 229 6.42 -1.25 -13.11
N PHE A 230 7.11 -2.13 -12.41
CA PHE A 230 8.55 -2.03 -12.25
C PHE A 230 9.26 -2.73 -13.41
N ALA A 231 10.17 -2.00 -14.04
CA ALA A 231 10.92 -2.48 -15.19
C ALA A 231 12.38 -2.04 -15.14
N ARG A 232 13.26 -2.87 -15.66
CA ARG A 232 14.66 -2.50 -15.84
C ARG A 232 14.80 -1.58 -17.05
N THR A 233 15.27 -0.38 -16.82
CA THR A 233 15.50 0.66 -17.84
C THR A 233 16.99 0.85 -18.15
N SER A 234 17.88 0.36 -17.29
CA SER A 234 19.33 0.40 -17.47
C SER A 234 20.03 -0.56 -16.50
N GLY A 235 21.37 -0.60 -16.52
CA GLY A 235 22.16 -1.47 -15.66
C GLY A 235 22.11 -2.94 -16.06
N LYS A 236 22.66 -3.79 -15.21
CA LYS A 236 22.74 -5.25 -15.42
C LYS A 236 21.73 -5.98 -14.57
N ASP A 237 21.48 -7.21 -14.92
CA ASP A 237 20.72 -8.15 -14.10
C ASP A 237 21.38 -8.31 -12.72
N GLY A 238 20.58 -8.37 -11.65
CA GLY A 238 21.04 -8.40 -10.27
C GLY A 238 21.42 -7.03 -9.68
N GLU A 239 21.52 -5.96 -10.47
CA GLU A 239 21.78 -4.62 -9.95
C GLU A 239 20.50 -3.94 -9.47
N ILE A 240 20.56 -3.31 -8.27
CA ILE A 240 19.42 -2.53 -7.74
C ILE A 240 19.20 -1.23 -8.52
N LYS A 241 20.28 -0.63 -9.08
CA LYS A 241 20.21 0.57 -9.91
C LYS A 241 19.67 0.24 -11.29
N GLY A 242 18.95 1.19 -11.89
CA GLY A 242 18.38 1.05 -13.22
C GLY A 242 17.00 0.38 -13.28
N ILE A 243 16.33 0.24 -12.13
CA ILE A 243 14.93 -0.14 -12.04
C ILE A 243 14.10 1.13 -11.93
N SER A 244 13.07 1.24 -12.76
CA SER A 244 12.11 2.35 -12.77
C SER A 244 10.70 1.83 -12.51
N CYS A 245 9.85 2.68 -11.94
CA CYS A 245 8.43 2.39 -11.74
C CYS A 245 7.61 3.25 -12.69
N PHE A 246 6.73 2.61 -13.44
CA PHE A 246 5.80 3.24 -14.38
C PHE A 246 4.38 3.14 -13.86
N VAL A 247 3.64 4.25 -13.85
CA VAL A 247 2.21 4.25 -13.55
C VAL A 247 1.46 4.07 -14.86
N VAL A 248 0.97 2.86 -15.11
CA VAL A 248 0.39 2.44 -16.39
C VAL A 248 -1.12 2.28 -16.25
N PRO A 249 -1.95 3.01 -17.01
CA PRO A 249 -3.39 2.73 -17.08
C PRO A 249 -3.65 1.28 -17.50
N VAL A 250 -4.58 0.60 -16.83
CA VAL A 250 -4.84 -0.83 -17.13
C VAL A 250 -5.46 -1.04 -18.52
N GLU A 251 -6.06 0.00 -19.10
CA GLU A 251 -6.62 -0.01 -20.45
C GLU A 251 -5.57 0.28 -21.54
N THR A 252 -4.29 0.47 -21.15
CA THR A 252 -3.23 0.72 -22.12
C THR A 252 -3.15 -0.42 -23.15
N PRO A 253 -3.17 -0.13 -24.46
CA PRO A 253 -3.07 -1.16 -25.50
C PRO A 253 -1.82 -2.02 -25.30
N GLY A 254 -1.99 -3.35 -25.26
CA GLY A 254 -0.92 -4.32 -25.03
C GLY A 254 -0.75 -4.75 -23.57
N LEU A 255 -1.37 -4.07 -22.60
CA LEU A 255 -1.48 -4.59 -21.25
C LEU A 255 -2.64 -5.61 -21.20
N LYS A 256 -2.35 -6.84 -20.74
CA LYS A 256 -3.35 -7.90 -20.64
C LYS A 256 -3.27 -8.55 -19.28
N ALA A 257 -4.41 -8.71 -18.61
CA ALA A 257 -4.56 -9.60 -17.47
C ALA A 257 -5.01 -10.95 -17.99
N GLU A 258 -4.21 -12.00 -17.80
CA GLU A 258 -4.45 -13.31 -18.43
C GLU A 258 -5.34 -14.24 -17.60
N SER A 259 -5.31 -14.13 -16.26
CA SER A 259 -6.21 -14.89 -15.39
C SER A 259 -6.44 -14.20 -14.06
N TYR A 260 -7.58 -14.52 -13.45
CA TYR A 260 -7.89 -14.20 -12.06
C TYR A 260 -7.94 -15.52 -11.29
N GLU A 261 -6.91 -15.80 -10.49
CA GLU A 261 -6.92 -16.97 -9.63
C GLU A 261 -7.45 -16.59 -8.23
N TRP A 262 -8.03 -17.53 -7.52
CA TRP A 262 -8.85 -17.42 -6.31
C TRP A 262 -8.29 -16.51 -5.21
N TYR A 263 -6.98 -16.42 -5.07
CA TYR A 263 -6.34 -15.65 -4.01
C TYR A 263 -5.36 -14.61 -4.55
N VAL A 264 -5.08 -14.69 -5.83
CA VAL A 264 -4.03 -13.86 -6.40
C VAL A 264 -4.33 -13.62 -7.86
N VAL A 265 -4.33 -12.37 -8.21
CA VAL A 265 -4.55 -11.92 -9.58
C VAL A 265 -3.44 -12.44 -10.48
N GLY A 266 -3.83 -12.94 -11.61
CA GLY A 266 -2.98 -13.59 -12.58
C GLY A 266 -1.96 -12.67 -13.23
N PRO A 267 -1.20 -13.21 -14.19
CA PRO A 267 -0.11 -12.53 -14.83
C PRO A 267 -0.58 -11.36 -15.69
N ILE A 268 0.20 -10.30 -15.69
CA ILE A 268 0.06 -9.19 -16.64
C ILE A 268 1.10 -9.37 -17.72
N ALA A 269 0.67 -9.62 -18.94
CA ALA A 269 1.53 -9.52 -20.12
C ALA A 269 1.61 -8.06 -20.55
N LEU A 270 2.82 -7.59 -20.76
CA LEU A 270 3.09 -6.21 -21.16
C LEU A 270 3.80 -6.22 -22.51
N ASP A 271 3.13 -5.73 -23.51
CA ASP A 271 3.75 -5.27 -24.78
C ASP A 271 3.18 -3.89 -25.09
N THR A 272 3.62 -2.90 -24.32
CA THR A 272 2.91 -1.63 -24.16
C THR A 272 3.83 -0.45 -24.40
N VAL A 273 3.32 0.55 -25.10
CA VAL A 273 3.87 1.91 -25.17
C VAL A 273 3.14 2.78 -24.11
N CYS A 274 3.90 3.31 -23.16
CA CYS A 274 3.42 4.22 -22.14
C CYS A 274 4.07 5.59 -22.30
#